data_c62c7222a29574cee7a6cb2e39826ec2
#
_entry.id   c62c7222a29574cee7a6cb2e39826ec2
#
_cell.length_a   1.000
_cell.length_b   1.000
_cell.length_c   1.000
_cell.angle_alpha   90.00
_cell.angle_beta   90.00
_cell.angle_gamma   90.00
#
_symmetry.space_group_name_H-M   'P 1'
#
loop_
_entity.id
_entity.type
_entity.pdbx_description
1 polymer ?
#
loop_
_entity_poly.entity_id
_entity_poly.type
_entity_poly.pdbx_seq_one_letter_code
_entity_poly.pdbx_strand_id
1 'polypeptide(L)'
;PYVTVAESNSLSTNQLGGILPGTVDDGSFVQGSEIKEAGLKFNAMGGGLYAALAYYDQEKSYRDAQTQALVAVFGKGYEGELRLVLSESFSLAATFTKSETTEISDGALAIINAEQFAQQNGLEVTDLYGGRVGGYRGTFIGSQVEVNRGGLPDTVASAYASYSMAIGDAKAIASLGFTYADETYMDVMESVLLPSYSVWTASMSYLSGRYEIMATVNNLTDEKYYTSADLFDSVVVKPSEGRTVSVILSYKF
;
A
#
# COMPACT_ATOMS: atom_id res chain seq x y z
N PRO A 1 -20.17 -12.27 -14.65
CA PRO A 1 -18.79 -12.17 -15.12
C PRO A 1 -18.57 -10.90 -15.93
N TYR A 2 -17.35 -10.42 -15.99
CA TYR A 2 -16.94 -9.31 -16.85
C TYR A 2 -15.50 -9.49 -17.30
N VAL A 3 -15.15 -8.82 -18.38
CA VAL A 3 -13.79 -8.67 -18.88
C VAL A 3 -13.59 -7.20 -19.22
N THR A 4 -12.48 -6.65 -18.83
CA THR A 4 -12.08 -5.27 -19.15
C THR A 4 -10.72 -5.30 -19.82
N VAL A 5 -10.56 -4.53 -20.88
CA VAL A 5 -9.28 -4.14 -21.45
C VAL A 5 -9.30 -2.62 -21.54
N ALA A 6 -8.37 -1.98 -20.89
CA ALA A 6 -8.30 -0.53 -20.88
C ALA A 6 -6.84 -0.07 -21.09
N GLU A 7 -6.71 0.98 -21.87
CA GLU A 7 -5.45 1.67 -22.09
C GLU A 7 -5.58 3.10 -21.56
N SER A 8 -4.53 3.60 -20.98
CA SER A 8 -4.46 4.98 -20.53
C SER A 8 -3.09 5.57 -20.82
N ASN A 9 -3.03 6.88 -20.97
CA ASN A 9 -1.81 7.62 -21.13
C ASN A 9 -1.69 8.65 -20.01
N SER A 10 -0.49 8.82 -19.49
CA SER A 10 -0.15 9.87 -18.54
C SER A 10 1.05 10.66 -19.06
N LEU A 11 1.24 11.86 -18.52
CA LEU A 11 2.41 12.67 -18.85
C LEU A 11 3.50 12.42 -17.83
N SER A 12 4.72 12.18 -18.31
CA SER A 12 5.91 12.19 -17.48
C SER A 12 6.30 13.61 -17.14
N THR A 13 6.28 13.96 -15.87
CA THR A 13 6.70 15.28 -15.40
C THR A 13 7.86 15.14 -14.42
N ASN A 14 8.68 16.18 -14.33
CA ASN A 14 9.68 16.28 -13.26
C ASN A 14 9.01 16.58 -11.91
N GLN A 15 9.78 16.64 -10.83
CA GLN A 15 9.29 16.92 -9.47
C GLN A 15 8.55 18.27 -9.34
N LEU A 16 8.74 19.20 -10.27
CA LEU A 16 8.08 20.51 -10.30
C LEU A 16 6.87 20.52 -11.24
N GLY A 17 6.47 19.38 -11.78
CA GLY A 17 5.32 19.24 -12.68
C GLY A 17 5.60 19.68 -14.14
N GLY A 18 6.84 19.98 -14.48
CA GLY A 18 7.23 20.36 -15.84
C GLY A 18 7.63 19.16 -16.70
N ILE A 19 7.34 19.21 -18.00
CA ILE A 19 7.82 18.23 -18.97
C ILE A 19 9.28 18.57 -19.31
N LEU A 20 10.15 17.55 -19.31
CA LEU A 20 11.57 17.73 -19.66
C LEU A 20 11.72 17.99 -21.17
N PRO A 21 12.44 19.05 -21.60
CA PRO A 21 12.54 19.38 -23.00
C PRO A 21 13.03 18.22 -23.89
N GLY A 22 13.99 17.44 -23.44
CA GLY A 22 14.52 16.30 -24.19
C GLY A 22 13.53 15.17 -24.46
N THR A 23 12.43 15.09 -23.69
CA THR A 23 11.39 14.07 -23.88
C THR A 23 10.28 14.53 -24.85
N VAL A 24 10.27 15.82 -25.22
CA VAL A 24 9.29 16.38 -26.15
C VAL A 24 9.61 15.97 -27.58
N ASP A 25 10.89 15.96 -27.95
CA ASP A 25 11.34 15.73 -29.32
C ASP A 25 11.05 14.28 -29.78
N ASP A 26 11.14 13.30 -28.88
CA ASP A 26 10.90 11.89 -29.18
C ASP A 26 9.52 11.39 -28.71
N GLY A 27 8.71 12.25 -28.10
CA GLY A 27 7.39 11.91 -27.58
C GLY A 27 7.40 11.05 -26.31
N SER A 28 8.56 10.79 -25.71
CA SER A 28 8.69 9.91 -24.54
C SER A 28 8.13 10.50 -23.24
N PHE A 29 7.64 11.74 -23.28
CA PHE A 29 6.88 12.34 -22.20
C PHE A 29 5.46 11.73 -22.04
N VAL A 30 4.96 11.02 -23.05
CA VAL A 30 3.70 10.27 -22.96
C VAL A 30 4.01 8.84 -22.52
N GLN A 31 3.40 8.45 -21.41
CA GLN A 31 3.58 7.12 -20.81
C GLN A 31 2.31 6.32 -20.96
N GLY A 32 2.43 5.11 -21.48
CA GLY A 32 1.32 4.19 -21.66
C GLY A 32 1.11 3.30 -20.45
N SER A 33 -0.13 2.92 -20.22
CA SER A 33 -0.51 1.84 -19.31
C SER A 33 -1.63 1.03 -19.96
N GLU A 34 -1.51 -0.28 -19.86
CA GLU A 34 -2.55 -1.23 -20.27
C GLU A 34 -2.96 -2.08 -19.07
N ILE A 35 -4.26 -2.36 -18.93
CA ILE A 35 -4.79 -3.30 -17.96
C ILE A 35 -5.73 -4.28 -18.65
N LYS A 36 -5.59 -5.55 -18.35
CA LYS A 36 -6.50 -6.64 -18.68
C LYS A 36 -7.04 -7.22 -17.40
N GLU A 37 -8.35 -7.22 -17.26
CA GLU A 37 -9.01 -7.70 -16.04
C GLU A 37 -10.16 -8.64 -16.41
N ALA A 38 -10.29 -9.72 -15.66
CA ALA A 38 -11.44 -10.62 -15.74
C ALA A 38 -11.96 -10.91 -14.33
N GLY A 39 -13.28 -10.83 -14.15
CA GLY A 39 -13.82 -10.95 -12.81
C GLY A 39 -15.29 -11.40 -12.76
N LEU A 40 -15.69 -11.65 -11.53
CA LEU A 40 -17.04 -11.99 -11.15
C LEU A 40 -17.55 -10.96 -10.15
N LYS A 41 -18.79 -10.50 -10.34
CA LYS A 41 -19.51 -9.67 -9.37
C LYS A 41 -20.82 -10.38 -9.03
N PHE A 42 -21.11 -10.45 -7.75
CA PHE A 42 -22.27 -11.11 -7.21
C PHE A 42 -23.05 -10.18 -6.30
N ASN A 43 -24.36 -10.10 -6.50
CA ASN A 43 -25.29 -9.36 -5.66
C ASN A 43 -26.43 -10.27 -5.22
N ALA A 44 -26.75 -10.24 -3.93
CA ALA A 44 -27.84 -11.01 -3.35
C ALA A 44 -28.49 -10.25 -2.19
N MET A 45 -29.49 -10.87 -1.58
CA MET A 45 -30.19 -10.37 -0.37
C MET A 45 -30.77 -8.96 -0.58
N GLY A 46 -31.31 -8.67 -1.79
CA GLY A 46 -31.87 -7.35 -2.09
C GLY A 46 -30.84 -6.22 -2.05
N GLY A 47 -29.54 -6.51 -2.26
CA GLY A 47 -28.45 -5.55 -2.17
C GLY A 47 -27.68 -5.64 -0.84
N GLY A 48 -28.11 -6.47 0.10
CA GLY A 48 -27.44 -6.68 1.37
C GLY A 48 -26.12 -7.47 1.27
N LEU A 49 -25.90 -8.19 0.18
CA LEU A 49 -24.66 -8.89 -0.10
C LEU A 49 -24.11 -8.47 -1.46
N TYR A 50 -22.90 -7.95 -1.47
CA TYR A 50 -22.08 -7.75 -2.66
C TYR A 50 -20.75 -8.47 -2.48
N ALA A 51 -20.33 -9.21 -3.49
CA ALA A 51 -19.02 -9.81 -3.56
C ALA A 51 -18.43 -9.63 -4.96
N ALA A 52 -17.15 -9.35 -5.03
CA ALA A 52 -16.40 -9.28 -6.28
C ALA A 52 -15.07 -10.01 -6.14
N LEU A 53 -14.65 -10.65 -7.22
CA LEU A 53 -13.33 -11.25 -7.37
C LEU A 53 -12.85 -10.97 -8.78
N ALA A 54 -11.67 -10.43 -8.91
CA ALA A 54 -11.03 -10.15 -10.19
C ALA A 54 -9.60 -10.70 -10.23
N TYR A 55 -9.18 -11.08 -11.42
CA TYR A 55 -7.78 -11.24 -11.79
C TYR A 55 -7.42 -10.12 -12.76
N TYR A 56 -6.29 -9.49 -12.54
CA TYR A 56 -5.77 -8.45 -13.42
C TYR A 56 -4.32 -8.72 -13.82
N ASP A 57 -3.98 -8.17 -14.99
CA ASP A 57 -2.63 -8.10 -15.54
C ASP A 57 -2.45 -6.69 -16.09
N GLN A 58 -1.51 -5.95 -15.53
CA GLN A 58 -1.26 -4.55 -15.85
C GLN A 58 0.20 -4.32 -16.20
N GLU A 59 0.41 -3.56 -17.26
CA GLU A 59 1.70 -3.02 -17.64
C GLU A 59 1.66 -1.49 -17.62
N LYS A 60 2.71 -0.89 -17.10
CA LYS A 60 2.90 0.55 -17.14
C LYS A 60 4.36 0.85 -17.43
N SER A 61 4.62 1.71 -18.41
CA SER A 61 5.96 2.26 -18.62
C SER A 61 6.03 3.73 -18.21
N TYR A 62 7.12 4.11 -17.61
CA TYR A 62 7.41 5.52 -17.30
C TYR A 62 8.90 5.79 -17.42
N ARG A 63 9.26 7.07 -17.57
CA ARG A 63 10.65 7.50 -17.53
C ARG A 63 10.98 7.97 -16.12
N ASP A 64 12.00 7.39 -15.53
CA ASP A 64 12.50 7.84 -14.25
C ASP A 64 12.99 9.28 -14.32
N ALA A 65 12.54 10.14 -13.44
CA ALA A 65 12.83 11.57 -13.50
C ALA A 65 14.31 11.91 -13.21
N GLN A 66 15.03 11.02 -12.57
CA GLN A 66 16.42 11.24 -12.16
C GLN A 66 17.42 10.60 -13.12
N THR A 67 17.20 9.34 -13.44
CA THR A 67 18.09 8.58 -14.33
C THR A 67 17.75 8.79 -15.80
N GLN A 68 16.55 9.29 -16.09
CA GLN A 68 15.99 9.39 -17.45
C GLN A 68 15.84 8.01 -18.13
N ALA A 69 16.00 6.92 -17.39
CA ALA A 69 15.81 5.58 -17.88
C ALA A 69 14.32 5.28 -18.10
N LEU A 70 14.02 4.45 -19.06
CA LEU A 70 12.68 3.90 -19.24
C LEU A 70 12.51 2.72 -18.28
N VAL A 71 11.50 2.79 -17.44
CA VAL A 71 11.11 1.74 -16.49
C VAL A 71 9.80 1.15 -16.96
N ALA A 72 9.74 -0.16 -17.09
CA ALA A 72 8.49 -0.90 -17.26
C ALA A 72 8.13 -1.58 -15.93
N VAL A 73 6.90 -1.39 -15.50
CA VAL A 73 6.35 -2.01 -14.29
C VAL A 73 5.22 -2.93 -14.70
N PHE A 74 5.28 -4.15 -14.23
CA PHE A 74 4.28 -5.18 -14.45
C PHE A 74 3.62 -5.51 -13.11
N GLY A 75 2.31 -5.59 -13.12
CA GLY A 75 1.53 -5.97 -11.95
C GLY A 75 0.47 -6.98 -12.35
N LYS A 76 0.44 -8.14 -11.72
CA LYS A 76 -0.60 -9.12 -11.91
C LYS A 76 -1.07 -9.66 -10.58
N GLY A 77 -2.35 -10.00 -10.48
CA GLY A 77 -2.85 -10.47 -9.20
C GLY A 77 -4.34 -10.68 -9.13
N TYR A 78 -4.78 -10.90 -7.91
CA TYR A 78 -6.18 -11.08 -7.57
C TYR A 78 -6.62 -9.99 -6.61
N GLU A 79 -7.83 -9.48 -6.84
CA GLU A 79 -8.50 -8.56 -5.95
C GLU A 79 -9.85 -9.12 -5.55
N GLY A 80 -10.19 -9.01 -4.27
CA GLY A 80 -11.47 -9.42 -3.75
C GLY A 80 -12.10 -8.36 -2.88
N GLU A 81 -13.42 -8.23 -3.01
CA GLU A 81 -14.23 -7.33 -2.21
C GLU A 81 -15.48 -8.06 -1.71
N LEU A 82 -15.81 -7.85 -0.43
CA LEU A 82 -17.04 -8.32 0.19
C LEU A 82 -17.69 -7.16 0.94
N ARG A 83 -18.98 -6.94 0.71
CA ARG A 83 -19.82 -6.07 1.53
C ARG A 83 -21.06 -6.84 1.93
N LEU A 84 -21.32 -6.92 3.22
CA LEU A 84 -22.46 -7.63 3.77
C LEU A 84 -23.19 -6.72 4.76
N VAL A 85 -24.48 -6.51 4.53
CA VAL A 85 -25.42 -5.93 5.47
C VAL A 85 -26.39 -7.05 5.84
N LEU A 86 -26.08 -7.75 6.94
CA LEU A 86 -26.86 -8.90 7.39
C LEU A 86 -28.17 -8.47 8.04
N SER A 87 -28.16 -7.31 8.71
CA SER A 87 -29.34 -6.71 9.34
C SER A 87 -29.14 -5.20 9.49
N GLU A 88 -30.15 -4.50 9.99
CA GLU A 88 -30.04 -3.07 10.36
C GLU A 88 -28.96 -2.83 11.44
N SER A 89 -28.61 -3.88 12.17
CA SER A 89 -27.66 -3.82 13.28
C SER A 89 -26.25 -4.28 12.91
N PHE A 90 -26.06 -5.08 11.86
CA PHE A 90 -24.77 -5.68 11.55
C PHE A 90 -24.34 -5.46 10.10
N SER A 91 -23.13 -4.95 9.93
CA SER A 91 -22.48 -4.84 8.62
C SER A 91 -21.01 -5.30 8.70
N LEU A 92 -20.54 -5.84 7.57
CA LEU A 92 -19.17 -6.28 7.36
C LEU A 92 -18.70 -5.82 5.98
N ALA A 93 -17.51 -5.25 5.91
CA ALA A 93 -16.79 -5.04 4.66
C ALA A 93 -15.41 -5.69 4.76
N ALA A 94 -14.96 -6.30 3.68
CA ALA A 94 -13.61 -6.86 3.60
C ALA A 94 -13.06 -6.70 2.18
N THR A 95 -11.76 -6.50 2.09
CA THR A 95 -11.01 -6.45 0.84
C THR A 95 -9.75 -7.26 0.97
N PHE A 96 -9.29 -7.84 -0.12
CA PHE A 96 -7.95 -8.38 -0.21
C PHE A 96 -7.38 -8.13 -1.60
N THR A 97 -6.06 -7.98 -1.66
CA THR A 97 -5.28 -7.95 -2.89
C THR A 97 -4.11 -8.90 -2.71
N LYS A 98 -3.89 -9.77 -3.68
CA LYS A 98 -2.67 -10.54 -3.80
C LYS A 98 -2.07 -10.25 -5.15
N SER A 99 -0.91 -9.61 -5.17
CA SER A 99 -0.26 -9.13 -6.40
C SER A 99 1.22 -9.45 -6.40
N GLU A 100 1.73 -9.72 -7.58
CA GLU A 100 3.16 -9.74 -7.87
C GLU A 100 3.45 -8.50 -8.70
N THR A 101 4.37 -7.65 -8.24
CA THR A 101 4.77 -6.44 -8.96
C THR A 101 6.26 -6.47 -9.23
N THR A 102 6.61 -6.47 -10.50
CA THR A 102 8.00 -6.47 -10.96
C THR A 102 8.30 -5.21 -11.77
N GLU A 103 9.57 -4.89 -11.91
CA GLU A 103 10.00 -3.80 -12.77
C GLU A 103 11.25 -4.18 -13.57
N ILE A 104 11.30 -3.65 -14.81
CA ILE A 104 12.50 -3.68 -15.65
C ILE A 104 13.00 -2.25 -15.76
N SER A 105 14.20 -2.01 -15.30
CA SER A 105 14.84 -0.70 -15.38
C SER A 105 16.13 -0.78 -16.19
N ASP A 106 16.30 0.17 -17.08
CA ASP A 106 17.53 0.36 -17.84
C ASP A 106 18.37 1.43 -17.15
N GLY A 107 19.17 1.02 -16.16
CA GLY A 107 20.02 1.92 -15.39
C GLY A 107 19.42 2.35 -14.03
N ALA A 108 18.71 1.46 -13.36
CA ALA A 108 18.21 1.71 -12.01
C ALA A 108 19.33 2.09 -11.03
N LEU A 109 19.08 3.09 -10.22
CA LEU A 109 19.88 3.38 -9.05
C LEU A 109 19.59 2.28 -8.01
N ALA A 110 20.52 1.34 -7.85
CA ALA A 110 20.42 0.34 -6.82
C ALA A 110 20.96 0.90 -5.50
N ILE A 111 20.23 0.67 -4.44
CA ILE A 111 20.75 0.85 -3.09
C ILE A 111 21.73 -0.31 -2.83
N ILE A 112 22.96 0.01 -2.45
CA ILE A 112 23.95 -1.01 -2.16
C ILE A 112 23.46 -1.85 -0.99
N ASN A 113 23.47 -3.16 -1.15
CA ASN A 113 23.26 -4.10 -0.06
C ASN A 113 24.19 -3.74 1.10
N ALA A 114 23.63 -3.47 2.28
CA ALA A 114 24.39 -3.01 3.44
C ALA A 114 25.51 -4.00 3.82
N GLU A 115 25.28 -5.31 3.70
CA GLU A 115 26.29 -6.33 3.96
C GLU A 115 27.44 -6.29 2.95
N GLN A 116 27.12 -6.15 1.68
CA GLN A 116 28.12 -6.07 0.62
C GLN A 116 28.94 -4.79 0.76
N PHE A 117 28.30 -3.68 1.08
CA PHE A 117 29.01 -2.41 1.32
C PHE A 117 29.91 -2.50 2.55
N ALA A 118 29.42 -3.06 3.65
CA ALA A 118 30.21 -3.26 4.87
C ALA A 118 31.43 -4.13 4.58
N GLN A 119 31.27 -5.28 3.90
CA GLN A 119 32.37 -6.16 3.52
C GLN A 119 33.41 -5.46 2.63
N GLN A 120 32.98 -4.71 1.62
CA GLN A 120 33.86 -4.01 0.69
C GLN A 120 34.67 -2.89 1.36
N ASN A 121 34.12 -2.30 2.43
CA ASN A 121 34.74 -1.20 3.15
C ASN A 121 35.34 -1.59 4.51
N GLY A 122 35.34 -2.89 4.86
CA GLY A 122 35.87 -3.36 6.14
C GLY A 122 35.09 -2.87 7.35
N LEU A 123 33.81 -2.67 7.20
CA LEU A 123 32.87 -2.23 8.23
C LEU A 123 32.01 -3.40 8.70
N GLU A 124 31.48 -3.31 9.92
CA GLU A 124 30.42 -4.18 10.37
C GLU A 124 29.05 -3.62 9.92
N VAL A 125 28.07 -4.50 9.65
CA VAL A 125 26.73 -4.05 9.27
C VAL A 125 26.11 -3.15 10.34
N THR A 126 26.39 -3.40 11.61
CA THR A 126 25.95 -2.57 12.74
C THR A 126 26.51 -1.15 12.70
N ASP A 127 27.68 -0.94 12.12
CA ASP A 127 28.26 0.40 11.95
C ASP A 127 27.45 1.24 10.96
N LEU A 128 26.80 0.56 10.01
CA LEU A 128 25.93 1.18 9.03
C LEU A 128 24.57 1.59 9.63
N TYR A 129 24.04 0.81 10.56
CA TYR A 129 22.74 1.08 11.21
C TYR A 129 22.82 2.02 12.42
N GLY A 130 23.95 2.11 13.08
CA GLY A 130 24.19 3.01 14.23
C GLY A 130 24.61 4.42 13.84
N GLY A 131 25.05 4.62 12.62
CA GLY A 131 25.39 5.91 12.06
C GLY A 131 24.75 6.04 10.68
N ARG A 132 24.29 7.16 10.33
CA ARG A 132 23.66 7.50 9.07
C ARG A 132 24.24 6.71 7.90
N VAL A 133 23.59 5.63 7.48
CA VAL A 133 23.79 5.08 6.15
C VAL A 133 23.15 6.09 5.19
N GLY A 134 23.79 7.23 5.11
CA GLY A 134 23.42 8.25 4.16
C GLY A 134 23.72 7.71 2.79
N GLY A 135 22.68 7.27 2.11
CA GLY A 135 22.53 7.22 0.69
C GLY A 135 23.79 6.96 -0.13
N TYR A 136 24.41 5.78 -0.02
CA TYR A 136 25.31 5.36 -1.07
C TYR A 136 24.45 4.79 -2.20
N ARG A 137 24.32 5.56 -3.25
CA ARG A 137 23.73 5.13 -4.50
C ARG A 137 24.80 4.44 -5.32
N GLY A 138 24.65 3.15 -5.52
CA GLY A 138 25.37 2.46 -6.58
C GLY A 138 24.59 2.63 -7.88
N THR A 139 25.24 3.05 -8.95
CA THR A 139 24.65 2.93 -10.29
C THR A 139 24.72 1.47 -10.68
N PHE A 140 23.57 0.80 -10.76
CA PHE A 140 23.51 -0.51 -11.35
C PHE A 140 23.47 -0.34 -12.87
N ILE A 141 24.61 -0.51 -13.53
CA ILE A 141 24.70 -0.60 -14.99
C ILE A 141 24.58 -2.10 -15.30
N GLY A 142 23.39 -2.61 -15.34
CA GLY A 142 23.09 -3.98 -15.74
C GLY A 142 22.24 -3.98 -16.99
N SER A 143 22.33 -5.05 -17.74
CA SER A 143 21.32 -5.40 -18.75
C SER A 143 19.93 -5.38 -18.10
N GLN A 144 18.91 -5.06 -18.88
CA GLN A 144 17.50 -5.11 -18.49
C GLN A 144 17.18 -6.40 -17.71
N VAL A 145 17.06 -6.29 -16.42
CA VAL A 145 16.74 -7.41 -15.53
C VAL A 145 15.41 -7.08 -14.86
N GLU A 146 14.49 -8.01 -14.93
CA GLU A 146 13.24 -7.94 -14.20
C GLU A 146 13.50 -8.27 -12.73
N VAL A 147 13.08 -7.39 -11.84
CA VAL A 147 13.25 -7.50 -10.38
C VAL A 147 11.93 -7.23 -9.66
N ASN A 148 11.78 -7.78 -8.48
CA ASN A 148 10.65 -7.45 -7.62
C ASN A 148 10.70 -5.98 -7.20
N ARG A 149 9.56 -5.31 -7.25
CA ARG A 149 9.49 -3.93 -6.79
C ARG A 149 9.44 -3.87 -5.28
N GLY A 150 10.45 -3.26 -4.67
CA GLY A 150 10.53 -3.10 -3.22
C GLY A 150 9.42 -2.22 -2.63
N GLY A 151 9.13 -2.43 -1.35
CA GLY A 151 8.15 -1.64 -0.60
C GLY A 151 6.69 -1.99 -0.85
N LEU A 152 6.39 -2.99 -1.68
CA LEU A 152 5.04 -3.44 -2.00
C LEU A 152 4.82 -4.86 -1.47
N PRO A 153 4.01 -5.07 -0.42
CA PRO A 153 3.64 -6.40 0.04
C PRO A 153 2.84 -7.17 -1.00
N ASP A 154 3.13 -8.45 -1.20
CA ASP A 154 2.41 -9.29 -2.15
C ASP A 154 0.94 -9.48 -1.75
N THR A 155 0.65 -9.50 -0.46
CA THR A 155 -0.71 -9.64 0.04
C THR A 155 -1.05 -8.51 1.00
N VAL A 156 -2.16 -7.85 0.73
CA VAL A 156 -2.78 -6.88 1.64
C VAL A 156 -4.24 -7.25 1.83
N ALA A 157 -4.70 -7.28 3.07
CA ALA A 157 -6.10 -7.55 3.39
C ALA A 157 -6.63 -6.58 4.43
N SER A 158 -7.89 -6.23 4.33
CA SER A 158 -8.58 -5.46 5.35
C SER A 158 -9.98 -5.98 5.59
N ALA A 159 -10.47 -5.82 6.81
CA ALA A 159 -11.84 -6.11 7.17
C ALA A 159 -12.33 -5.10 8.20
N TYR A 160 -13.61 -4.77 8.12
CA TYR A 160 -14.28 -3.88 9.06
C TYR A 160 -15.66 -4.42 9.36
N ALA A 161 -15.95 -4.68 10.62
CA ALA A 161 -17.26 -5.08 11.10
C ALA A 161 -17.84 -4.01 12.03
N SER A 162 -19.14 -3.78 11.93
CA SER A 162 -19.85 -2.84 12.77
C SER A 162 -21.15 -3.48 13.27
N TYR A 163 -21.40 -3.31 14.57
CA TYR A 163 -22.62 -3.75 15.21
C TYR A 163 -23.28 -2.61 15.98
N SER A 164 -24.54 -2.36 15.69
CA SER A 164 -25.33 -1.33 16.37
C SER A 164 -26.44 -1.95 17.20
N MET A 165 -26.66 -1.42 18.41
CA MET A 165 -27.73 -1.83 19.31
C MET A 165 -28.43 -0.63 19.92
N ALA A 166 -29.74 -0.76 20.15
CA ALA A 166 -30.50 0.19 20.93
C ALA A 166 -30.31 -0.08 22.44
N ILE A 167 -30.10 0.97 23.22
CA ILE A 167 -30.00 0.92 24.69
C ILE A 167 -31.00 1.95 25.25
N GLY A 168 -32.25 1.54 25.47
CA GLY A 168 -33.32 2.47 25.75
C GLY A 168 -33.54 3.44 24.60
N ASP A 169 -33.48 4.76 24.87
CA ASP A 169 -33.57 5.81 23.87
C ASP A 169 -32.22 6.16 23.22
N ALA A 170 -31.17 5.48 23.62
CA ALA A 170 -29.83 5.66 23.08
C ALA A 170 -29.45 4.57 22.07
N LYS A 171 -28.40 4.82 21.28
CA LYS A 171 -27.80 3.88 20.34
C LYS A 171 -26.33 3.68 20.67
N ALA A 172 -25.90 2.42 20.77
CA ALA A 172 -24.48 2.08 20.83
C ALA A 172 -24.06 1.45 19.52
N ILE A 173 -22.84 1.75 19.07
CA ILE A 173 -22.22 1.18 17.89
C ILE A 173 -20.83 0.69 18.28
N ALA A 174 -20.57 -0.59 18.12
CA ALA A 174 -19.25 -1.17 18.29
C ALA A 174 -18.69 -1.54 16.93
N SER A 175 -17.42 -1.27 16.69
CA SER A 175 -16.78 -1.59 15.41
C SER A 175 -15.39 -2.20 15.66
N LEU A 176 -15.02 -3.12 14.77
CA LEU A 176 -13.71 -3.75 14.76
C LEU A 176 -13.14 -3.71 13.36
N GLY A 177 -11.96 -3.17 13.22
CA GLY A 177 -11.17 -3.11 11.99
C GLY A 177 -9.95 -4.02 12.09
N PHE A 178 -9.56 -4.57 10.97
CA PHE A 178 -8.38 -5.41 10.79
C PHE A 178 -7.68 -5.02 9.50
N THR A 179 -6.35 -4.92 9.54
CA THR A 179 -5.49 -4.74 8.37
C THR A 179 -4.31 -5.69 8.49
N TYR A 180 -4.01 -6.37 7.39
CA TYR A 180 -2.85 -7.25 7.24
C TYR A 180 -2.04 -6.80 6.03
N ALA A 181 -0.73 -6.83 6.17
CA ALA A 181 0.22 -6.72 5.06
C ALA A 181 1.25 -7.83 5.19
N ASP A 182 1.57 -8.46 4.06
CA ASP A 182 2.61 -9.49 3.98
C ASP A 182 3.99 -8.88 4.14
N GLU A 183 4.98 -9.72 4.32
CA GLU A 183 6.37 -9.28 4.31
C GLU A 183 6.74 -8.69 2.95
N THR A 184 7.66 -7.74 2.94
CA THR A 184 8.18 -7.15 1.71
C THR A 184 9.62 -6.72 1.91
N TYR A 185 10.38 -6.70 0.83
CA TYR A 185 11.68 -6.08 0.86
C TYR A 185 11.58 -4.56 0.72
N MET A 186 12.47 -3.86 1.39
CA MET A 186 12.53 -2.41 1.38
C MET A 186 12.88 -1.84 0.00
N ASP A 187 13.68 -2.57 -0.76
CA ASP A 187 14.24 -2.14 -2.04
C ASP A 187 14.33 -3.30 -3.05
N VAL A 188 14.61 -2.95 -4.31
CA VAL A 188 14.74 -3.90 -5.43
C VAL A 188 15.95 -4.85 -5.30
N MET A 189 16.89 -4.59 -4.40
CA MET A 189 18.05 -5.44 -4.12
C MET A 189 17.76 -6.46 -3.02
N GLU A 190 16.54 -6.43 -2.48
CA GLU A 190 16.11 -7.32 -1.39
C GLU A 190 17.04 -7.22 -0.15
N SER A 191 17.55 -6.02 0.13
CA SER A 191 18.57 -5.80 1.14
C SER A 191 18.05 -5.88 2.56
N VAL A 192 16.83 -5.45 2.82
CA VAL A 192 16.18 -5.47 4.13
C VAL A 192 14.77 -6.00 4.02
N LEU A 193 14.50 -7.10 4.71
CA LEU A 193 13.17 -7.68 4.82
C LEU A 193 12.38 -6.93 5.89
N LEU A 194 11.23 -6.40 5.53
CA LEU A 194 10.22 -5.86 6.43
C LEU A 194 9.21 -6.96 6.73
N PRO A 195 9.09 -7.42 7.99
CA PRO A 195 8.19 -8.51 8.35
C PRO A 195 6.72 -8.18 8.08
N SER A 196 5.92 -9.21 7.85
CA SER A 196 4.47 -9.11 7.80
C SER A 196 3.91 -8.59 9.14
N TYR A 197 2.78 -7.91 9.06
CA TYR A 197 2.12 -7.39 10.26
C TYR A 197 0.60 -7.41 10.16
N SER A 198 -0.05 -7.37 11.32
CA SER A 198 -1.50 -7.20 11.42
C SER A 198 -1.87 -6.16 12.46
N VAL A 199 -2.74 -5.24 12.10
CA VAL A 199 -3.20 -4.16 12.98
C VAL A 199 -4.70 -4.26 13.20
N TRP A 200 -5.10 -4.20 14.46
CA TRP A 200 -6.48 -4.17 14.87
C TRP A 200 -6.88 -2.81 15.41
N THR A 201 -8.04 -2.33 15.00
CA THR A 201 -8.64 -1.09 15.50
C THR A 201 -10.01 -1.39 16.06
N ALA A 202 -10.30 -0.92 17.25
CA ALA A 202 -11.63 -1.05 17.85
C ALA A 202 -12.20 0.33 18.15
N SER A 203 -13.50 0.50 17.93
CA SER A 203 -14.20 1.72 18.34
C SER A 203 -15.55 1.41 18.95
N MET A 204 -16.01 2.30 19.84
CA MET A 204 -17.33 2.27 20.42
C MET A 204 -17.89 3.67 20.47
N SER A 205 -19.08 3.86 19.89
CA SER A 205 -19.84 5.10 19.97
C SER A 205 -21.10 4.89 20.78
N TYR A 206 -21.44 5.88 21.62
CA TYR A 206 -22.69 5.95 22.35
C TYR A 206 -23.38 7.28 22.02
N LEU A 207 -24.59 7.17 21.47
CA LEU A 207 -25.40 8.32 21.05
C LEU A 207 -26.66 8.38 21.92
N SER A 208 -26.84 9.49 22.63
CA SER A 208 -28.02 9.71 23.50
C SER A 208 -28.47 11.15 23.42
N GLY A 209 -29.62 11.38 22.81
CA GLY A 209 -30.17 12.72 22.62
C GLY A 209 -29.19 13.63 21.84
N ARG A 210 -28.66 14.64 22.54
CA ARG A 210 -27.71 15.60 21.96
C ARG A 210 -26.23 15.22 22.19
N TYR A 211 -25.97 14.16 22.92
CA TYR A 211 -24.60 13.72 23.25
C TYR A 211 -24.17 12.57 22.38
N GLU A 212 -22.94 12.62 21.98
CA GLU A 212 -22.23 11.51 21.33
C GLU A 212 -20.86 11.37 21.99
N ILE A 213 -20.56 10.16 22.47
CA ILE A 213 -19.26 9.80 23.00
C ILE A 213 -18.70 8.71 22.08
N MET A 214 -17.51 8.93 21.53
CA MET A 214 -16.80 7.95 20.73
C MET A 214 -15.43 7.67 21.35
N ALA A 215 -15.15 6.41 21.62
CA ALA A 215 -13.83 5.94 22.02
C ALA A 215 -13.26 5.09 20.89
N THR A 216 -11.98 5.31 20.57
CA THR A 216 -11.27 4.55 19.53
C THR A 216 -9.91 4.13 20.06
N VAL A 217 -9.58 2.85 19.84
CA VAL A 217 -8.26 2.27 20.12
C VAL A 217 -7.67 1.84 18.77
N ASN A 218 -6.64 2.53 18.32
CA ASN A 218 -5.86 2.12 17.16
C ASN A 218 -4.72 1.22 17.61
N ASN A 219 -4.37 0.26 16.76
CA ASN A 219 -3.33 -0.73 17.06
C ASN A 219 -3.58 -1.42 18.42
N LEU A 220 -4.73 -2.07 18.52
CA LEU A 220 -5.23 -2.68 19.77
C LEU A 220 -4.23 -3.66 20.41
N THR A 221 -3.48 -4.38 19.60
CA THR A 221 -2.47 -5.37 20.02
C THR A 221 -1.11 -4.77 20.32
N ASP A 222 -0.92 -3.46 20.08
CA ASP A 222 0.37 -2.75 20.18
C ASP A 222 1.46 -3.38 19.30
N GLU A 223 1.06 -3.78 18.09
CA GLU A 223 1.94 -4.38 17.08
C GLU A 223 3.03 -3.39 16.67
N LYS A 224 4.27 -3.86 16.66
CA LYS A 224 5.42 -3.08 16.19
C LYS A 224 5.78 -3.50 14.79
N TYR A 225 5.56 -2.64 13.85
CA TYR A 225 5.86 -2.91 12.46
C TYR A 225 6.56 -1.72 11.78
N TYR A 226 7.08 -1.98 10.62
CA TYR A 226 7.83 -1.01 9.84
C TYR A 226 7.28 -0.97 8.42
N THR A 227 7.28 0.21 7.83
CA THR A 227 6.92 0.41 6.43
C THR A 227 8.08 1.04 5.69
N SER A 228 8.20 0.74 4.41
CA SER A 228 9.11 1.43 3.52
C SER A 228 8.61 2.86 3.28
N ALA A 229 9.52 3.81 3.26
CA ALA A 229 9.24 5.17 2.80
C ALA A 229 10.40 5.61 1.89
N ASP A 230 10.06 5.97 0.67
CA ASP A 230 11.02 6.59 -0.25
C ASP A 230 10.98 8.11 -0.03
N LEU A 231 12.09 8.66 0.42
CA LEU A 231 12.24 10.08 0.68
C LEU A 231 13.52 10.56 -0.01
N PHE A 232 13.36 11.32 -1.09
CA PHE A 232 14.49 11.94 -1.80
C PHE A 232 15.61 10.96 -2.12
N ASP A 233 15.26 9.84 -2.78
CA ASP A 233 16.22 8.81 -3.17
C ASP A 233 16.92 8.04 -2.02
N SER A 234 16.39 8.14 -0.83
CA SER A 234 16.87 7.36 0.31
C SER A 234 15.79 6.40 0.74
N VAL A 235 16.09 5.12 0.75
CA VAL A 235 15.19 4.14 1.34
C VAL A 235 15.24 4.31 2.85
N VAL A 236 14.10 4.63 3.42
CA VAL A 236 13.93 4.88 4.84
C VAL A 236 12.89 3.92 5.38
N VAL A 237 13.19 3.33 6.52
CA VAL A 237 12.24 2.52 7.28
C VAL A 237 11.50 3.42 8.26
N LYS A 238 10.18 3.47 8.13
CA LYS A 238 9.32 4.22 9.04
C LYS A 238 8.73 3.27 10.09
N PRO A 239 9.02 3.47 11.38
CA PRO A 239 8.39 2.70 12.43
C PRO A 239 6.90 3.07 12.55
N SER A 240 6.09 2.09 12.92
CA SER A 240 4.68 2.29 13.23
C SER A 240 4.48 3.12 14.49
N GLU A 241 3.36 3.80 14.56
CA GLU A 241 2.85 4.29 15.83
C GLU A 241 2.37 3.09 16.67
N GLY A 242 2.71 3.08 17.95
CA GLY A 242 2.19 2.11 18.89
C GLY A 242 0.68 2.29 19.13
N ARG A 243 0.12 1.55 20.08
CA ARG A 243 -1.28 1.68 20.44
C ARG A 243 -1.62 3.10 20.89
N THR A 244 -2.67 3.66 20.29
CA THR A 244 -3.22 4.97 20.65
C THR A 244 -4.68 4.84 21.05
N VAL A 245 -5.10 5.68 22.00
CA VAL A 245 -6.48 5.74 22.47
C VAL A 245 -6.96 7.18 22.32
N SER A 246 -8.12 7.36 21.72
CA SER A 246 -8.77 8.67 21.61
C SER A 246 -10.21 8.58 22.12
N VAL A 247 -10.67 9.66 22.76
CA VAL A 247 -12.06 9.81 23.18
C VAL A 247 -12.55 11.18 22.71
N ILE A 248 -13.67 11.17 22.01
CA ILE A 248 -14.31 12.36 21.48
C ILE A 248 -15.68 12.48 22.13
N LEU A 249 -15.97 13.66 22.69
CA LEU A 249 -17.28 14.04 23.20
C LEU A 249 -17.85 15.14 22.31
N SER A 250 -19.00 14.89 21.72
CA SER A 250 -19.75 15.86 20.89
C SER A 250 -21.06 16.23 21.53
N TYR A 251 -21.44 17.48 21.41
CA TYR A 251 -22.74 17.99 21.84
C TYR A 251 -23.40 18.81 20.71
N LYS A 252 -24.67 18.49 20.39
CA LYS A 252 -25.46 19.20 19.38
C LYS A 252 -26.33 20.26 20.08
N PHE A 253 -26.11 21.51 19.77
CA PHE A 253 -26.87 22.67 20.28
C PHE A 253 -28.27 22.77 19.67
#